data_8b6db0428fb9225fdda69042a35bcae9
#
_entry.id   8b6db0428fb9225fdda69042a35bcae9
#
_cell.length_a   1.000
_cell.length_b   1.000
_cell.length_c   1.000
_cell.angle_alpha   90.00
_cell.angle_beta   90.00
_cell.angle_gamma   90.00
#
_symmetry.space_group_name_H-M   'P 1'
#
loop_
_entity.id
_entity.type
_entity.pdbx_description
1 polymer ?
#
loop_
_entity_poly.entity_id
_entity_poly.type
_entity_poly.pdbx_seq_one_letter_code
_entity_poly.pdbx_strand_id
1 'polypeptide(L)'
;MTAQARLLVVDDEPNIRELLSVSLRYAGFDVVTASDGREAVQVAERTRPDLIVLDVMLPDMDGFAVAARLKATGRRIPAVFLTARDASDDKLAGLALGDDYVTKPFSLDEVLARIRAVLRRTRGEASAPPRLQVADLELDQDAHQVWRGGRPVRLSPTEFKLLHYFMINQGRVLSKAQILDHVWHYDFGGDRNVVESYVSYLRRKIDNADHKLIHTLRGVGYVLRAPRQ
;
A
#
# COMPACT_ATOMS: atom_id res chain seq x y z
N MET A 1 -23.50 -1.97 -14.22
CA MET A 1 -22.14 -2.56 -14.31
C MET A 1 -21.17 -1.40 -14.28
N THR A 2 -20.45 -1.20 -13.18
CA THR A 2 -19.39 -0.18 -13.10
C THR A 2 -18.29 -0.55 -14.09
N ALA A 3 -17.90 0.38 -14.97
CA ALA A 3 -16.81 0.16 -15.93
C ALA A 3 -15.54 -0.22 -15.17
N GLN A 4 -14.98 -1.36 -15.54
CA GLN A 4 -13.74 -1.90 -14.96
C GLN A 4 -12.60 -0.92 -15.27
N ALA A 5 -11.85 -0.48 -14.26
CA ALA A 5 -10.74 0.45 -14.47
C ALA A 5 -9.63 -0.22 -15.29
N ARG A 6 -9.11 0.51 -16.28
CA ARG A 6 -8.00 0.06 -17.13
C ARG A 6 -6.67 0.54 -16.55
N LEU A 7 -5.76 -0.40 -16.35
CA LEU A 7 -4.41 -0.14 -15.86
C LEU A 7 -3.39 -0.40 -16.96
N LEU A 8 -2.37 0.46 -17.04
CA LEU A 8 -1.17 0.21 -17.84
C LEU A 8 -0.04 -0.18 -16.88
N VAL A 9 0.53 -1.38 -17.04
CA VAL A 9 1.69 -1.85 -16.29
C VAL A 9 2.93 -1.74 -17.16
N VAL A 10 3.93 -1.00 -16.68
CA VAL A 10 5.19 -0.73 -17.38
C VAL A 10 6.36 -1.17 -16.50
N ASP A 11 7.07 -2.19 -16.95
CA ASP A 11 8.25 -2.72 -16.27
C ASP A 11 9.07 -3.47 -17.35
N ASP A 12 10.38 -3.33 -17.40
CA ASP A 12 11.23 -4.01 -18.38
C ASP A 12 11.44 -5.49 -18.05
N GLU A 13 11.30 -5.86 -16.77
CA GLU A 13 11.41 -7.25 -16.31
C GLU A 13 10.15 -8.05 -16.67
N PRO A 14 10.21 -9.03 -17.61
CA PRO A 14 9.02 -9.79 -18.05
C PRO A 14 8.30 -10.50 -16.90
N ASN A 15 9.05 -11.03 -15.93
CA ASN A 15 8.49 -11.77 -14.79
C ASN A 15 7.67 -10.85 -13.86
N ILE A 16 8.17 -9.63 -13.60
CA ILE A 16 7.46 -8.64 -12.77
C ILE A 16 6.22 -8.17 -13.50
N ARG A 17 6.36 -7.84 -14.79
CA ARG A 17 5.25 -7.39 -15.64
C ARG A 17 4.15 -8.44 -15.75
N GLU A 18 4.49 -9.73 -15.92
CA GLU A 18 3.53 -10.82 -15.95
C GLU A 18 2.85 -11.02 -14.59
N LEU A 19 3.63 -11.09 -13.50
CA LEU A 19 3.12 -11.25 -12.14
C LEU A 19 2.10 -10.15 -11.80
N LEU A 20 2.43 -8.89 -12.05
CA LEU A 20 1.54 -7.76 -11.83
C LEU A 20 0.29 -7.88 -12.70
N SER A 21 0.44 -8.20 -13.99
CA SER A 21 -0.69 -8.29 -14.92
C SER A 21 -1.69 -9.36 -14.52
N VAL A 22 -1.23 -10.55 -14.17
CA VAL A 22 -2.09 -11.67 -13.75
C VAL A 22 -2.81 -11.30 -12.45
N SER A 23 -2.08 -10.78 -11.47
CA SER A 23 -2.64 -10.43 -10.15
C SER A 23 -3.67 -9.30 -10.24
N LEU A 24 -3.39 -8.27 -11.04
CA LEU A 24 -4.30 -7.14 -11.21
C LEU A 24 -5.56 -7.53 -12.01
N ARG A 25 -5.45 -8.40 -13.02
CA ARG A 25 -6.62 -8.98 -13.70
C ARG A 25 -7.47 -9.81 -12.75
N TYR A 26 -6.84 -10.63 -11.91
CA TYR A 26 -7.56 -11.40 -10.90
C TYR A 26 -8.29 -10.50 -9.89
N ALA A 27 -7.70 -9.34 -9.57
CA ALA A 27 -8.31 -8.32 -8.71
C ALA A 27 -9.44 -7.52 -9.40
N GLY A 28 -9.76 -7.81 -10.67
CA GLY A 28 -10.88 -7.23 -11.39
C GLY A 28 -10.54 -6.00 -12.24
N PHE A 29 -9.29 -5.77 -12.61
CA PHE A 29 -8.87 -4.68 -13.49
C PHE A 29 -8.71 -5.15 -14.95
N ASP A 30 -8.95 -4.24 -15.90
CA ASP A 30 -8.53 -4.41 -17.29
C ASP A 30 -7.05 -3.98 -17.42
N VAL A 31 -6.14 -4.89 -17.84
CA VAL A 31 -4.70 -4.64 -17.79
C VAL A 31 -4.08 -4.73 -19.17
N VAL A 32 -3.43 -3.64 -19.58
CA VAL A 32 -2.52 -3.56 -20.71
C VAL A 32 -1.10 -3.38 -20.23
N THR A 33 -0.12 -3.77 -21.03
CA THR A 33 1.30 -3.77 -20.60
C THR A 33 2.18 -3.06 -21.63
N ALA A 34 3.34 -2.58 -21.15
CA ALA A 34 4.44 -2.10 -21.97
C ALA A 34 5.78 -2.51 -21.34
N SER A 35 6.80 -2.73 -22.18
CA SER A 35 8.12 -3.20 -21.76
C SER A 35 9.17 -2.08 -21.62
N ASP A 36 8.86 -0.90 -22.12
CA ASP A 36 9.73 0.28 -22.10
C ASP A 36 8.93 1.58 -22.13
N GLY A 37 9.61 2.70 -21.96
CA GLY A 37 8.96 4.00 -21.85
C GLY A 37 8.33 4.50 -23.16
N ARG A 38 8.90 4.17 -24.32
CA ARG A 38 8.33 4.56 -25.65
C ARG A 38 7.05 3.78 -25.91
N GLU A 39 7.09 2.48 -25.68
CA GLU A 39 5.90 1.63 -25.79
C GLU A 39 4.81 2.10 -24.80
N ALA A 40 5.19 2.45 -23.56
CA ALA A 40 4.27 2.96 -22.55
C ALA A 40 3.51 4.20 -23.05
N VAL A 41 4.18 5.17 -23.64
CA VAL A 41 3.53 6.37 -24.20
C VAL A 41 2.55 5.99 -25.32
N GLN A 42 2.96 5.13 -26.28
CA GLN A 42 2.10 4.71 -27.40
C GLN A 42 0.87 3.92 -26.91
N VAL A 43 1.07 3.00 -25.95
CA VAL A 43 -0.02 2.20 -25.37
C VAL A 43 -0.98 3.12 -24.61
N ALA A 44 -0.47 4.07 -23.80
CA ALA A 44 -1.30 5.01 -23.07
C ALA A 44 -2.17 5.89 -23.96
N GLU A 45 -1.64 6.38 -25.09
CA GLU A 45 -2.39 7.17 -26.07
C GLU A 45 -3.51 6.35 -26.71
N ARG A 46 -3.22 5.12 -27.10
CA ARG A 46 -4.16 4.22 -27.77
C ARG A 46 -5.25 3.69 -26.84
N THR A 47 -4.88 3.28 -25.63
CA THR A 47 -5.77 2.53 -24.72
C THR A 47 -6.44 3.41 -23.66
N ARG A 48 -5.91 4.60 -23.41
CA ARG A 48 -6.40 5.58 -22.45
C ARG A 48 -6.61 4.97 -21.07
N PRO A 49 -5.55 4.48 -20.39
CA PRO A 49 -5.69 3.87 -19.08
C PRO A 49 -6.16 4.88 -18.02
N ASP A 50 -6.82 4.38 -16.99
CA ASP A 50 -7.26 5.15 -15.83
C ASP A 50 -6.10 5.41 -14.84
N LEU A 51 -5.07 4.53 -14.86
CA LEU A 51 -3.88 4.64 -14.01
C LEU A 51 -2.72 3.86 -14.64
N ILE A 52 -1.48 4.32 -14.38
CA ILE A 52 -0.25 3.65 -14.80
C ILE A 52 0.49 3.15 -13.57
N VAL A 53 0.89 1.87 -13.57
CA VAL A 53 1.90 1.31 -12.68
C VAL A 53 3.20 1.31 -13.44
N LEU A 54 4.20 2.06 -12.97
CA LEU A 54 5.33 2.47 -13.79
C LEU A 54 6.64 2.27 -13.05
N ASP A 55 7.50 1.39 -13.58
CA ASP A 55 8.88 1.31 -13.09
C ASP A 55 9.63 2.63 -13.35
N VAL A 56 10.37 3.06 -12.36
CA VAL A 56 11.25 4.24 -12.49
C VAL A 56 12.44 3.93 -13.39
N MET A 57 13.00 2.71 -13.32
CA MET A 57 14.19 2.33 -14.04
C MET A 57 13.85 1.53 -15.32
N LEU A 58 13.57 2.23 -16.42
CA LEU A 58 13.36 1.62 -17.72
C LEU A 58 14.59 1.78 -18.62
N PRO A 59 14.81 0.87 -19.60
CA PRO A 59 16.03 0.82 -20.37
C PRO A 59 16.22 2.01 -21.34
N ASP A 60 15.16 2.65 -21.76
CA ASP A 60 15.16 3.70 -22.79
C ASP A 60 14.94 5.10 -22.24
N MET A 61 14.20 5.23 -21.14
CA MET A 61 13.98 6.51 -20.46
C MET A 61 13.51 6.28 -19.01
N ASP A 62 13.79 7.24 -18.14
CA ASP A 62 13.31 7.25 -16.75
C ASP A 62 11.77 7.30 -16.71
N GLY A 63 11.17 6.52 -15.81
CA GLY A 63 9.70 6.49 -15.62
C GLY A 63 9.10 7.86 -15.30
N PHE A 64 9.83 8.76 -14.63
CA PHE A 64 9.38 10.14 -14.43
C PHE A 64 9.29 10.91 -15.74
N ALA A 65 10.21 10.66 -16.70
CA ALA A 65 10.15 11.24 -18.04
C ALA A 65 8.94 10.72 -18.83
N VAL A 66 8.56 9.45 -18.66
CA VAL A 66 7.33 8.90 -19.25
C VAL A 66 6.11 9.65 -18.71
N ALA A 67 6.00 9.79 -17.39
CA ALA A 67 4.88 10.51 -16.75
C ALA A 67 4.82 11.98 -17.19
N ALA A 68 5.96 12.65 -17.29
CA ALA A 68 6.05 14.02 -17.77
C ALA A 68 5.59 14.16 -19.24
N ARG A 69 5.99 13.23 -20.11
CA ARG A 69 5.54 13.20 -21.52
C ARG A 69 4.03 13.01 -21.63
N LEU A 70 3.48 12.06 -20.88
CA LEU A 70 2.03 11.83 -20.86
C LEU A 70 1.27 13.05 -20.36
N LYS A 71 1.78 13.74 -19.35
CA LYS A 71 1.19 14.99 -18.85
C LYS A 71 1.22 16.10 -19.92
N ALA A 72 2.28 16.18 -20.73
CA ALA A 72 2.42 17.18 -21.79
C ALA A 72 1.40 16.99 -22.94
N THR A 73 0.82 15.77 -23.11
CA THR A 73 -0.26 15.52 -24.08
C THR A 73 -1.62 16.08 -23.65
N GLY A 74 -1.67 16.84 -22.55
CA GLY A 74 -2.88 17.49 -22.02
C GLY A 74 -3.78 16.56 -21.18
N ARG A 75 -3.38 15.30 -20.97
CA ARG A 75 -4.13 14.36 -20.13
C ARG A 75 -3.30 13.94 -18.92
N ARG A 76 -3.80 14.26 -17.73
CA ARG A 76 -3.22 13.77 -16.49
C ARG A 76 -3.70 12.32 -16.26
N ILE A 77 -2.83 11.34 -16.49
CA ILE A 77 -3.04 9.96 -16.09
C ILE A 77 -2.32 9.77 -14.76
N PRO A 78 -3.02 9.34 -13.70
CA PRO A 78 -2.38 9.11 -12.40
C PRO A 78 -1.38 7.97 -12.49
N ALA A 79 -0.27 8.07 -11.74
CA ALA A 79 0.82 7.11 -11.75
C ALA A 79 1.17 6.62 -10.34
N VAL A 80 1.34 5.30 -10.22
CA VAL A 80 1.98 4.64 -9.08
C VAL A 80 3.35 4.18 -9.53
N PHE A 81 4.40 4.76 -8.97
CA PHE A 81 5.78 4.42 -9.32
C PHE A 81 6.28 3.19 -8.56
N LEU A 82 6.97 2.29 -9.26
CA LEU A 82 7.75 1.21 -8.66
C LEU A 82 9.20 1.67 -8.61
N THR A 83 9.83 1.73 -7.42
CA THR A 83 11.18 2.26 -7.25
C THR A 83 12.07 1.36 -6.43
N ALA A 84 13.38 1.32 -6.72
CA ALA A 84 14.34 0.66 -5.86
C ALA A 84 14.52 1.41 -4.54
N ARG A 85 14.87 0.70 -3.47
CA ARG A 85 15.03 1.23 -2.09
C ARG A 85 16.07 2.35 -1.96
N ASP A 86 17.01 2.44 -2.91
CA ASP A 86 18.14 3.38 -2.91
C ASP A 86 17.88 4.65 -3.75
N ALA A 87 16.62 4.87 -4.17
CA ALA A 87 16.28 6.13 -4.82
C ALA A 87 16.41 7.23 -3.76
N SER A 88 17.51 8.00 -3.88
CA SER A 88 17.84 9.11 -2.96
C SER A 88 16.66 10.06 -2.78
N ASP A 89 16.51 10.60 -1.57
CA ASP A 89 15.45 11.56 -1.21
C ASP A 89 15.36 12.76 -2.20
N ASP A 90 16.44 13.08 -2.90
CA ASP A 90 16.49 14.11 -3.95
C ASP A 90 15.73 13.72 -5.24
N LYS A 91 15.64 12.42 -5.57
CA LYS A 91 14.77 11.93 -6.66
C LYS A 91 13.31 11.87 -6.22
N LEU A 92 13.06 11.67 -4.93
CA LEU A 92 11.73 11.71 -4.34
C LEU A 92 11.16 13.14 -4.26
N ALA A 93 12.00 14.18 -4.24
CA ALA A 93 11.57 15.57 -4.37
C ALA A 93 11.02 15.90 -5.78
N GLY A 94 11.40 15.12 -6.81
CA GLY A 94 10.79 15.13 -8.16
C GLY A 94 9.39 14.53 -8.23
N LEU A 95 8.90 13.92 -7.16
CA LEU A 95 7.59 13.25 -7.02
C LEU A 95 6.35 14.17 -7.02
N ALA A 96 6.53 15.47 -7.33
CA ALA A 96 5.40 16.32 -7.73
C ALA A 96 4.70 15.85 -9.03
N LEU A 97 5.19 14.78 -9.67
CA LEU A 97 4.66 14.21 -10.91
C LEU A 97 3.85 12.93 -10.70
N GLY A 98 4.04 12.20 -9.58
CA GLY A 98 3.32 10.96 -9.28
C GLY A 98 2.25 11.11 -8.21
N ASP A 99 1.26 10.24 -8.26
CA ASP A 99 0.18 10.25 -7.28
C ASP A 99 0.50 9.33 -6.08
N ASP A 100 1.39 8.33 -6.26
CA ASP A 100 1.91 7.44 -5.20
C ASP A 100 3.15 6.66 -5.66
N TYR A 101 3.83 5.95 -4.73
CA TYR A 101 4.99 5.11 -5.03
C TYR A 101 5.02 3.85 -4.17
N VAL A 102 5.68 2.80 -4.67
CA VAL A 102 5.93 1.51 -4.01
C VAL A 102 7.40 1.17 -4.16
N THR A 103 8.06 0.79 -3.06
CA THR A 103 9.48 0.42 -3.09
C THR A 103 9.67 -1.07 -3.35
N LYS A 104 10.56 -1.42 -4.28
CA LYS A 104 11.01 -2.80 -4.50
C LYS A 104 11.95 -3.25 -3.36
N PRO A 105 11.80 -4.47 -2.78
CA PRO A 105 10.78 -5.48 -3.08
C PRO A 105 9.42 -5.12 -2.47
N PHE A 106 8.34 -5.34 -3.20
CA PHE A 106 6.96 -5.02 -2.80
C PHE A 106 6.11 -6.28 -2.64
N SER A 107 5.00 -6.15 -1.92
CA SER A 107 3.93 -7.13 -1.94
C SER A 107 2.84 -6.72 -2.95
N LEU A 108 2.19 -7.72 -3.55
CA LEU A 108 1.06 -7.47 -4.46
C LEU A 108 -0.10 -6.75 -3.77
N ASP A 109 -0.35 -7.05 -2.50
CA ASP A 109 -1.38 -6.39 -1.69
C ASP A 109 -1.08 -4.89 -1.52
N GLU A 110 0.20 -4.52 -1.35
CA GLU A 110 0.61 -3.12 -1.27
C GLU A 110 0.36 -2.39 -2.59
N VAL A 111 0.75 -2.97 -3.72
CA VAL A 111 0.51 -2.39 -5.05
C VAL A 111 -0.99 -2.20 -5.30
N LEU A 112 -1.80 -3.22 -5.00
CA LEU A 112 -3.26 -3.16 -5.13
C LEU A 112 -3.88 -2.06 -4.28
N ALA A 113 -3.45 -1.93 -3.02
CA ALA A 113 -3.93 -0.91 -2.10
C ALA A 113 -3.65 0.51 -2.63
N ARG A 114 -2.43 0.74 -3.14
CA ARG A 114 -2.01 2.03 -3.73
C ARG A 114 -2.82 2.37 -4.99
N ILE A 115 -2.97 1.41 -5.89
CA ILE A 115 -3.79 1.57 -7.11
C ILE A 115 -5.21 2.00 -6.76
N ARG A 116 -5.87 1.28 -5.83
CA ARG A 116 -7.23 1.59 -5.40
C ARG A 116 -7.33 2.98 -4.77
N ALA A 117 -6.37 3.36 -3.92
CA ALA A 117 -6.31 4.66 -3.28
C ALA A 117 -6.19 5.80 -4.30
N VAL A 118 -5.32 5.65 -5.30
CA VAL A 118 -5.13 6.64 -6.36
C VAL A 118 -6.37 6.76 -7.23
N LEU A 119 -6.94 5.64 -7.71
CA LEU A 119 -8.15 5.64 -8.53
C LEU A 119 -9.34 6.30 -7.84
N ARG A 120 -9.52 6.06 -6.55
CA ARG A 120 -10.58 6.70 -5.76
C ARG A 120 -10.39 8.21 -5.69
N ARG A 121 -9.18 8.68 -5.39
CA ARG A 121 -8.86 10.12 -5.34
C ARG A 121 -9.14 10.81 -6.67
N THR A 122 -8.80 10.18 -7.79
CA THR A 122 -8.94 10.77 -9.12
C THR A 122 -10.36 10.76 -9.65
N ARG A 123 -11.19 9.81 -9.23
CA ARG A 123 -12.61 9.74 -9.60
C ARG A 123 -13.51 10.69 -8.81
N GLY A 124 -12.94 11.43 -7.84
CA GLY A 124 -13.72 12.33 -6.98
C GLY A 124 -14.73 11.58 -6.12
N GLU A 125 -14.57 10.27 -5.95
CA GLU A 125 -15.38 9.48 -5.05
C GLU A 125 -14.97 9.86 -3.61
N ALA A 126 -15.52 10.98 -3.14
CA ALA A 126 -15.31 11.54 -1.80
C ALA A 126 -15.99 10.72 -0.69
N SER A 127 -16.42 9.50 -0.98
CA SER A 127 -16.73 8.52 0.03
C SER A 127 -15.39 8.10 0.65
N ALA A 128 -15.06 8.69 1.79
CA ALA A 128 -13.92 8.21 2.60
C ALA A 128 -14.07 6.69 2.72
N PRO A 129 -13.03 5.88 2.41
CA PRO A 129 -13.13 4.44 2.63
C PRO A 129 -13.55 4.22 4.08
N PRO A 130 -14.19 3.10 4.39
CA PRO A 130 -14.47 2.78 5.77
C PRO A 130 -13.11 2.66 6.49
N ARG A 131 -12.68 3.78 7.11
CA ARG A 131 -11.51 3.76 7.98
C ARG A 131 -11.86 2.86 9.14
N LEU A 132 -11.00 1.91 9.40
CA LEU A 132 -11.09 1.22 10.66
C LEU A 132 -10.82 2.24 11.76
N GLN A 133 -11.71 2.32 12.74
CA GLN A 133 -11.58 3.27 13.83
C GLN A 133 -11.76 2.57 15.18
N VAL A 134 -10.84 2.82 16.09
CA VAL A 134 -10.90 2.37 17.48
C VAL A 134 -10.48 3.53 18.37
N ALA A 135 -11.43 4.14 19.07
CA ALA A 135 -11.27 5.40 19.77
C ALA A 135 -10.75 6.51 18.81
N ASP A 136 -9.59 7.09 19.08
CA ASP A 136 -8.94 8.11 18.25
C ASP A 136 -7.85 7.55 17.32
N LEU A 137 -7.77 6.22 17.20
CA LEU A 137 -6.90 5.53 16.25
C LEU A 137 -7.69 5.25 14.98
N GLU A 138 -7.18 5.73 13.85
CA GLU A 138 -7.77 5.54 12.51
C GLU A 138 -6.76 4.84 11.60
N LEU A 139 -7.24 3.91 10.78
CA LEU A 139 -6.45 3.22 9.76
C LEU A 139 -7.19 3.23 8.44
N ASP A 140 -6.57 3.78 7.42
CA ASP A 140 -6.99 3.70 6.02
C ASP A 140 -6.19 2.57 5.36
N GLN A 141 -6.88 1.46 5.10
CA GLN A 141 -6.25 0.27 4.50
C GLN A 141 -5.79 0.54 3.06
N ASP A 142 -6.58 1.29 2.30
CA ASP A 142 -6.30 1.54 0.90
C ASP A 142 -5.18 2.58 0.72
N ALA A 143 -5.11 3.58 1.61
CA ALA A 143 -4.04 4.56 1.59
C ALA A 143 -2.79 4.12 2.35
N HIS A 144 -2.81 2.96 3.04
CA HIS A 144 -1.74 2.52 3.96
C HIS A 144 -1.36 3.60 5.00
N GLN A 145 -2.35 4.33 5.48
CA GLN A 145 -2.14 5.45 6.40
C GLN A 145 -2.79 5.17 7.75
N VAL A 146 -2.14 5.65 8.80
CA VAL A 146 -2.62 5.52 10.18
C VAL A 146 -2.55 6.87 10.87
N TRP A 147 -3.56 7.19 11.67
CA TRP A 147 -3.59 8.39 12.51
C TRP A 147 -3.94 8.02 13.95
N ARG A 148 -3.35 8.74 14.90
CA ARG A 148 -3.66 8.67 16.31
C ARG A 148 -3.96 10.07 16.83
N GLY A 149 -5.20 10.32 17.28
CA GLY A 149 -5.63 11.65 17.67
C GLY A 149 -5.46 12.70 16.54
N GLY A 150 -5.76 12.32 15.30
CA GLY A 150 -5.59 13.16 14.11
C GLY A 150 -4.14 13.36 13.64
N ARG A 151 -3.14 12.83 14.35
CA ARG A 151 -1.72 12.93 13.97
C ARG A 151 -1.28 11.70 13.17
N PRO A 152 -0.60 11.87 12.03
CA PRO A 152 -0.14 10.75 11.24
C PRO A 152 0.92 9.91 11.99
N VAL A 153 0.80 8.59 11.91
CA VAL A 153 1.72 7.63 12.52
C VAL A 153 2.40 6.82 11.41
N ARG A 154 3.72 6.88 11.33
CA ARG A 154 4.50 6.08 10.37
C ARG A 154 4.72 4.66 10.89
N LEU A 155 4.18 3.68 10.17
CA LEU A 155 4.37 2.27 10.45
C LEU A 155 5.19 1.61 9.33
N SER A 156 6.00 0.60 9.69
CA SER A 156 6.56 -0.32 8.70
C SER A 156 5.45 -1.22 8.12
N PRO A 157 5.67 -1.89 6.97
CA PRO A 157 4.68 -2.80 6.39
C PRO A 157 4.20 -3.88 7.37
N THR A 158 5.11 -4.47 8.14
CA THR A 158 4.76 -5.49 9.15
C THR A 158 3.98 -4.91 10.33
N GLU A 159 4.35 -3.72 10.82
CA GLU A 159 3.60 -3.03 11.89
C GLU A 159 2.20 -2.66 11.40
N PHE A 160 2.06 -2.22 10.15
CA PHE A 160 0.76 -1.91 9.55
C PHE A 160 -0.13 -3.16 9.45
N LYS A 161 0.43 -4.28 8.96
CA LYS A 161 -0.26 -5.58 8.88
C LYS A 161 -0.74 -6.04 10.26
N LEU A 162 0.11 -5.92 11.27
CA LEU A 162 -0.21 -6.27 12.65
C LEU A 162 -1.33 -5.37 13.21
N LEU A 163 -1.23 -4.05 13.02
CA LEU A 163 -2.26 -3.12 13.46
C LEU A 163 -3.60 -3.37 12.76
N HIS A 164 -3.59 -3.54 11.44
CA HIS A 164 -4.77 -3.88 10.67
C HIS A 164 -5.45 -5.13 11.21
N TYR A 165 -4.66 -6.20 11.48
CA TYR A 165 -5.20 -7.44 12.05
C TYR A 165 -5.83 -7.24 13.42
N PHE A 166 -5.23 -6.43 14.27
CA PHE A 166 -5.82 -6.05 15.55
C PHE A 166 -7.14 -5.28 15.37
N MET A 167 -7.19 -4.32 14.44
CA MET A 167 -8.36 -3.46 14.26
C MET A 167 -9.58 -4.21 13.69
N ILE A 168 -9.39 -5.11 12.72
CA ILE A 168 -10.49 -5.95 12.21
C ILE A 168 -10.98 -6.97 13.23
N ASN A 169 -10.17 -7.29 14.26
CA ASN A 169 -10.52 -8.16 15.36
C ASN A 169 -10.69 -7.37 16.69
N GLN A 170 -11.15 -6.13 16.60
CA GLN A 170 -11.37 -5.27 17.78
C GLN A 170 -12.14 -5.98 18.87
N GLY A 171 -11.66 -5.90 20.11
CA GLY A 171 -12.29 -6.51 21.30
C GLY A 171 -12.06 -8.01 21.45
N ARG A 172 -11.52 -8.68 20.43
CA ARG A 172 -11.21 -10.12 20.49
C ARG A 172 -9.77 -10.33 20.95
N VAL A 173 -9.55 -11.35 21.78
CA VAL A 173 -8.20 -11.75 22.19
C VAL A 173 -7.59 -12.60 21.08
N LEU A 174 -6.45 -12.19 20.57
CA LEU A 174 -5.67 -12.90 19.58
C LEU A 174 -4.48 -13.59 20.26
N SER A 175 -4.36 -14.89 20.09
CA SER A 175 -3.19 -15.64 20.56
C SER A 175 -1.95 -15.29 19.74
N LYS A 176 -0.76 -15.51 20.31
CA LYS A 176 0.50 -15.32 19.59
C LYS A 176 0.59 -16.15 18.31
N ALA A 177 0.04 -17.38 18.34
CA ALA A 177 0.02 -18.26 17.17
C ALA A 177 -0.84 -17.69 16.05
N GLN A 178 -2.05 -17.19 16.36
CA GLN A 178 -2.92 -16.53 15.36
C GLN A 178 -2.28 -15.28 14.76
N ILE A 179 -1.60 -14.47 15.59
CA ILE A 179 -0.90 -13.27 15.12
C ILE A 179 0.28 -13.67 14.23
N LEU A 180 1.06 -14.67 14.63
CA LEU A 180 2.21 -15.16 13.87
C LEU A 180 1.77 -15.69 12.50
N ASP A 181 0.75 -16.53 12.46
CA ASP A 181 0.21 -17.11 11.24
C ASP A 181 -0.31 -16.04 10.27
N HIS A 182 -1.08 -15.08 10.77
CA HIS A 182 -1.68 -14.03 9.93
C HIS A 182 -0.66 -13.03 9.38
N VAL A 183 0.31 -12.60 10.20
CA VAL A 183 1.24 -11.51 9.85
C VAL A 183 2.48 -12.02 9.12
N TRP A 184 3.00 -13.20 9.50
CA TRP A 184 4.27 -13.75 8.99
C TRP A 184 4.12 -15.01 8.13
N HIS A 185 2.93 -15.64 8.08
CA HIS A 185 2.66 -16.93 7.43
C HIS A 185 3.39 -18.14 8.05
N TYR A 186 2.92 -19.37 7.75
CA TYR A 186 3.30 -20.61 8.41
C TYR A 186 4.79 -21.01 8.32
N ASP A 187 5.55 -20.44 7.38
CA ASP A 187 6.98 -20.76 7.13
C ASP A 187 7.97 -19.91 7.94
N PHE A 188 7.52 -19.21 8.98
CA PHE A 188 8.43 -18.40 9.80
C PHE A 188 9.27 -19.28 10.73
N GLY A 189 10.43 -19.77 10.22
CA GLY A 189 11.47 -20.46 11.02
C GLY A 189 12.23 -19.58 12.00
N GLY A 190 11.71 -18.37 12.32
CA GLY A 190 12.35 -17.37 13.15
C GLY A 190 11.98 -17.43 14.64
N ASP A 191 12.48 -16.44 15.39
CA ASP A 191 12.30 -16.31 16.83
C ASP A 191 10.81 -16.20 17.21
N ARG A 192 10.37 -17.08 18.14
CA ARG A 192 8.99 -17.06 18.70
C ARG A 192 8.64 -15.75 19.43
N ASN A 193 9.64 -14.92 19.73
CA ASN A 193 9.46 -13.61 20.39
C ASN A 193 9.21 -12.46 19.41
N VAL A 194 9.13 -12.74 18.09
CA VAL A 194 8.90 -11.70 17.07
C VAL A 194 7.60 -10.94 17.33
N VAL A 195 6.54 -11.63 17.73
CA VAL A 195 5.23 -11.03 18.03
C VAL A 195 5.35 -10.00 19.14
N GLU A 196 6.04 -10.36 20.25
CA GLU A 196 6.27 -9.46 21.39
C GLU A 196 7.05 -8.21 20.98
N SER A 197 8.07 -8.39 20.17
CA SER A 197 8.90 -7.28 19.67
C SER A 197 8.07 -6.31 18.84
N TYR A 198 7.28 -6.81 17.87
CA TYR A 198 6.45 -5.96 17.01
C TYR A 198 5.27 -5.34 17.77
N VAL A 199 4.67 -6.03 18.73
CA VAL A 199 3.67 -5.43 19.63
C VAL A 199 4.30 -4.30 20.45
N SER A 200 5.53 -4.48 20.92
CA SER A 200 6.27 -3.43 21.65
C SER A 200 6.58 -2.22 20.75
N TYR A 201 7.00 -2.45 19.48
CA TYR A 201 7.25 -1.38 18.52
C TYR A 201 5.96 -0.62 18.20
N LEU A 202 4.87 -1.34 17.97
CA LEU A 202 3.58 -0.75 17.68
C LEU A 202 3.08 0.10 18.86
N ARG A 203 3.14 -0.42 20.09
CA ARG A 203 2.78 0.33 21.31
C ARG A 203 3.55 1.64 21.43
N ARG A 204 4.85 1.65 21.16
CA ARG A 204 5.65 2.88 21.22
C ARG A 204 5.17 3.96 20.27
N LYS A 205 4.52 3.56 19.16
CA LYS A 205 4.04 4.49 18.14
C LYS A 205 2.58 4.93 18.37
N ILE A 206 1.72 4.04 18.87
CA ILE A 206 0.28 4.32 18.99
C ILE A 206 -0.24 4.43 20.42
N ASP A 207 0.46 3.89 21.42
CA ASP A 207 0.03 3.89 22.83
C ASP A 207 0.76 4.97 23.67
N ASN A 208 1.30 6.02 23.04
CA ASN A 208 1.94 7.17 23.70
C ASN A 208 0.94 8.22 24.21
N ALA A 209 -0.35 8.07 23.88
CA ALA A 209 -1.42 8.94 24.34
C ALA A 209 -1.93 8.44 25.72
N ASP A 210 -2.75 9.25 26.39
CA ASP A 210 -3.28 8.99 27.73
C ASP A 210 -4.01 7.65 27.87
N HIS A 211 -4.41 7.03 26.74
CA HIS A 211 -5.15 5.77 26.71
C HIS A 211 -4.47 4.71 25.86
N LYS A 212 -4.08 3.61 26.54
CA LYS A 212 -3.56 2.42 25.87
C LYS A 212 -4.69 1.66 25.15
N LEU A 213 -4.45 1.28 23.91
CA LEU A 213 -5.39 0.50 23.10
C LEU A 213 -5.01 -0.98 23.03
N ILE A 214 -3.71 -1.31 23.01
CA ILE A 214 -3.25 -2.70 22.94
C ILE A 214 -2.99 -3.20 24.37
N HIS A 215 -3.73 -4.23 24.77
CA HIS A 215 -3.62 -4.86 26.09
C HIS A 215 -3.05 -6.27 25.97
N THR A 216 -2.25 -6.68 26.97
CA THR A 216 -1.73 -8.05 27.09
C THR A 216 -2.59 -8.82 28.08
N LEU A 217 -3.08 -10.00 27.66
CA LEU A 217 -3.65 -11.01 28.56
C LEU A 217 -2.57 -12.06 28.78
N ARG A 218 -1.97 -12.04 29.97
CA ARG A 218 -0.86 -12.96 30.31
C ARG A 218 -1.26 -14.41 30.08
N GLY A 219 -0.40 -15.16 29.39
CA GLY A 219 -0.64 -16.57 29.05
C GLY A 219 -1.64 -16.81 27.91
N VAL A 220 -2.36 -15.77 27.42
CA VAL A 220 -3.41 -15.94 26.38
C VAL A 220 -3.01 -15.23 25.09
N GLY A 221 -2.68 -13.92 25.13
CA GLY A 221 -2.38 -13.15 23.93
C GLY A 221 -2.58 -11.65 24.10
N TYR A 222 -3.04 -11.02 23.02
CA TYR A 222 -3.20 -9.56 22.94
C TYR A 222 -4.61 -9.20 22.45
N VAL A 223 -5.08 -8.03 22.87
CA VAL A 223 -6.36 -7.49 22.42
C VAL A 223 -6.24 -5.98 22.19
N LEU A 224 -6.81 -5.51 21.08
CA LEU A 224 -6.98 -4.08 20.81
C LEU A 224 -8.42 -3.69 21.14
N ARG A 225 -8.59 -2.70 22.04
CA ARG A 225 -9.92 -2.21 22.45
C ARG A 225 -9.86 -0.75 22.87
N ALA A 226 -10.98 -0.04 22.72
CA ALA A 226 -11.14 1.30 23.27
C ALA A 226 -11.04 1.27 24.81
N PRO A 227 -10.60 2.38 25.43
CA PRO A 227 -10.66 2.55 26.87
C PRO A 227 -12.10 2.33 27.37
N ARG A 228 -12.26 1.67 28.50
CA ARG A 228 -13.56 1.64 29.18
C ARG A 228 -13.84 3.04 29.73
N GLN A 229 -14.95 3.61 29.35
CA GLN A 229 -15.50 4.81 30.01
C GLN A 229 -15.83 4.49 31.46
#